data_6ebaf7619dd015fc6d4a330bc69157bb
#
_entry.id   6ebaf7619dd015fc6d4a330bc69157bb
#
_cell.length_a   1.000
_cell.length_b   1.000
_cell.length_c   1.000
_cell.angle_alpha   90.00
_cell.angle_beta   90.00
_cell.angle_gamma   90.00
#
_symmetry.space_group_name_H-M   'P 1'
#
loop_
_entity.id
_entity.type
_entity.pdbx_description
1 polymer ?
#
loop_
_entity_poly.entity_id
_entity_poly.type
_entity_poly.pdbx_seq_one_letter_code
_entity_poly.pdbx_strand_id
1 'polypeptide(L)'
;MMIKPHILSSLSARLSLWIVTIATILFVAVLWIMLWFAHRALEEEATQKALATLESASLTIDNELSKIETAVRNMRWAIEQHIDYPEAMMGLSRQMLETNPSIEGCNIAFRPDYYPSKGHYFMVYNQRLGRNIVGSDNYSNTKYDEQSWFANALKTGTAEWSDPSEVSQYINRAITSYNVPFYHPTDKEHKSPVGVISVDIALDWLSLTIQSTRPFPNTYCSVMNRQGSFIVHPDTTMLNPGSLKNQLEMYPSEEGQRLAEAMKNGESGSIVLRLGDTEYYVFYCPSRNPDWSLNIFCPSDEIFESYHQLLRLVIIVTIVGLLVLLLFSLFHIAGQLLPLYRLDKSAQKLAEGHFDVTIADTSRQDEIGHLQRAFRAMQRSLAVYLEKITQQRKSIDERGEELRTAYMHVKEEENAKAAFIHSATDQLSSPVIEISLAVSRMGQEHSRLTHDEIGRLAHTVDVQTQIVVDLLDKMLKVANDQSC
;
A
#
# COMPACT_ATOMS: atom_id res chain seq x y z
N MET A 1 -46.42 8.98 14.54
CA MET A 1 -47.19 9.39 13.35
C MET A 1 -46.77 8.48 12.22
N MET A 2 -47.56 7.44 11.92
CA MET A 2 -47.21 6.39 10.93
C MET A 2 -47.43 6.94 9.54
N ILE A 3 -46.36 7.05 8.77
CA ILE A 3 -46.41 7.42 7.36
C ILE A 3 -46.88 6.17 6.58
N LYS A 4 -48.06 6.26 5.97
CA LYS A 4 -48.69 5.21 5.17
C LYS A 4 -47.89 4.90 3.90
N PRO A 5 -47.82 3.63 3.42
CA PRO A 5 -46.96 3.18 2.32
C PRO A 5 -47.50 3.47 0.91
N HIS A 6 -48.13 4.61 0.68
CA HIS A 6 -48.67 5.00 -0.67
C HIS A 6 -47.66 5.70 -1.58
N ILE A 7 -46.41 5.88 -1.13
CA ILE A 7 -45.35 6.57 -1.87
C ILE A 7 -44.83 5.74 -3.07
N LEU A 8 -44.95 4.42 -2.99
CA LEU A 8 -44.44 3.47 -4.02
C LEU A 8 -45.44 3.19 -5.16
N SER A 9 -46.63 3.80 -5.16
CA SER A 9 -47.68 3.49 -6.15
C SER A 9 -47.68 4.38 -7.39
N SER A 10 -46.95 5.50 -7.44
CA SER A 10 -46.89 6.32 -8.65
C SER A 10 -45.90 5.72 -9.66
N LEU A 11 -46.36 5.47 -10.87
CA LEU A 11 -45.58 4.92 -11.99
C LEU A 11 -44.28 5.71 -12.25
N SER A 12 -44.37 7.00 -12.01
CA SER A 12 -43.27 7.95 -12.20
C SER A 12 -42.14 7.84 -11.17
N ALA A 13 -42.48 7.75 -9.92
CA ALA A 13 -41.51 7.59 -8.85
C ALA A 13 -40.79 6.24 -8.99
N ARG A 14 -41.53 5.25 -9.41
CA ARG A 14 -41.03 3.92 -9.70
C ARG A 14 -40.05 3.92 -10.88
N LEU A 15 -40.33 4.50 -12.03
CA LEU A 15 -39.50 4.53 -13.23
C LEU A 15 -38.19 5.28 -13.00
N SER A 16 -38.25 6.40 -12.30
CA SER A 16 -37.11 7.24 -11.97
C SER A 16 -36.12 6.54 -11.01
N LEU A 17 -36.70 5.96 -9.99
CA LEU A 17 -35.92 5.19 -9.03
C LEU A 17 -35.13 4.09 -9.73
N TRP A 18 -35.76 3.36 -10.64
CA TRP A 18 -35.15 2.30 -11.42
C TRP A 18 -33.97 2.78 -12.28
N ILE A 19 -34.15 3.84 -13.05
CA ILE A 19 -33.09 4.37 -13.93
C ILE A 19 -31.89 4.85 -13.10
N VAL A 20 -32.13 5.57 -12.01
CA VAL A 20 -31.09 6.06 -11.12
C VAL A 20 -30.34 4.89 -10.49
N THR A 21 -31.04 3.85 -10.04
CA THR A 21 -30.42 2.73 -9.37
C THR A 21 -29.58 1.86 -10.34
N ILE A 22 -30.04 1.51 -11.58
CA ILE A 22 -29.24 0.76 -12.56
C ILE A 22 -28.00 1.55 -12.95
N ALA A 23 -28.16 2.85 -13.27
CA ALA A 23 -27.04 3.70 -13.61
C ALA A 23 -25.99 3.72 -12.48
N THR A 24 -26.44 3.74 -11.23
CA THR A 24 -25.52 3.81 -10.09
C THR A 24 -24.85 2.47 -9.78
N ILE A 25 -25.53 1.33 -9.92
CA ILE A 25 -24.88 0.01 -9.81
C ILE A 25 -23.81 -0.14 -10.89
N LEU A 26 -24.16 0.16 -12.14
CA LEU A 26 -23.24 0.08 -13.25
C LEU A 26 -22.02 0.96 -13.01
N PHE A 27 -22.25 2.19 -12.56
CA PHE A 27 -21.22 3.16 -12.26
C PHE A 27 -20.32 2.68 -11.09
N VAL A 28 -20.92 2.20 -10.00
CA VAL A 28 -20.16 1.70 -8.84
C VAL A 28 -19.47 0.39 -9.15
N ALA A 29 -20.06 -0.51 -9.92
CA ALA A 29 -19.41 -1.73 -10.37
C ALA A 29 -18.18 -1.45 -11.24
N VAL A 30 -18.28 -0.50 -12.17
CA VAL A 30 -17.14 -0.06 -13.00
C VAL A 30 -16.07 0.57 -12.13
N LEU A 31 -16.44 1.42 -11.19
CA LEU A 31 -15.48 2.03 -10.26
C LEU A 31 -14.81 1.01 -9.35
N TRP A 32 -15.55 0.04 -8.85
CA TRP A 32 -15.00 -1.05 -8.04
C TRP A 32 -13.99 -1.89 -8.82
N ILE A 33 -14.32 -2.26 -10.06
CA ILE A 33 -13.42 -2.98 -10.97
C ILE A 33 -12.17 -2.13 -11.23
N MET A 34 -12.32 -0.84 -11.53
CA MET A 34 -11.21 0.07 -11.78
C MET A 34 -10.29 0.22 -10.56
N LEU A 35 -10.85 0.35 -9.37
CA LEU A 35 -10.09 0.43 -8.12
C LEU A 35 -9.38 -0.88 -7.80
N TRP A 36 -10.02 -2.02 -8.06
CA TRP A 36 -9.40 -3.33 -7.89
C TRP A 36 -8.20 -3.52 -8.84
N PHE A 37 -8.35 -3.13 -10.12
CA PHE A 37 -7.25 -3.16 -11.09
C PHE A 37 -6.12 -2.19 -10.70
N ALA A 38 -6.46 -0.97 -10.27
CA ALA A 38 -5.48 0.03 -9.85
C ALA A 38 -4.68 -0.44 -8.62
N HIS A 39 -5.36 -1.03 -7.64
CA HIS A 39 -4.69 -1.60 -6.45
C HIS A 39 -3.70 -2.69 -6.85
N ARG A 40 -4.14 -3.63 -7.70
CA ARG A 40 -3.31 -4.75 -8.14
C ARG A 40 -2.13 -4.31 -9.00
N ALA A 41 -2.35 -3.34 -9.88
CA ALA A 41 -1.28 -2.79 -10.71
C ALA A 41 -0.20 -2.07 -9.88
N LEU A 42 -0.60 -1.32 -8.85
CA LEU A 42 0.31 -0.65 -7.94
C LEU A 42 1.10 -1.64 -7.06
N GLU A 43 0.46 -2.70 -6.60
CA GLU A 43 1.12 -3.77 -5.84
C GLU A 43 2.19 -4.47 -6.71
N GLU A 44 1.87 -4.75 -7.96
CA GLU A 44 2.81 -5.37 -8.91
C GLU A 44 3.95 -4.42 -9.26
N GLU A 45 3.68 -3.14 -9.53
CA GLU A 45 4.69 -2.12 -9.79
C GLU A 45 5.62 -1.92 -8.57
N ALA A 46 5.05 -1.82 -7.38
CA ALA A 46 5.83 -1.70 -6.14
C ALA A 46 6.71 -2.92 -5.91
N THR A 47 6.19 -4.11 -6.17
CA THR A 47 6.94 -5.36 -6.07
C THR A 47 8.11 -5.39 -7.04
N GLN A 48 7.89 -5.05 -8.31
CA GLN A 48 8.95 -4.99 -9.31
C GLN A 48 10.01 -3.94 -8.96
N LYS A 49 9.59 -2.75 -8.53
CA LYS A 49 10.51 -1.69 -8.11
C LYS A 49 11.33 -2.09 -6.89
N ALA A 50 10.71 -2.72 -5.90
CA ALA A 50 11.41 -3.19 -4.71
C ALA A 50 12.40 -4.31 -5.02
N LEU A 51 12.03 -5.29 -5.85
CA LEU A 51 12.93 -6.36 -6.30
C LEU A 51 14.11 -5.82 -7.11
N ALA A 52 13.87 -4.89 -8.04
CA ALA A 52 14.94 -4.26 -8.80
C ALA A 52 15.89 -3.46 -7.89
N THR A 53 15.35 -2.79 -6.88
CA THR A 53 16.16 -2.08 -5.87
C THR A 53 16.96 -3.05 -5.02
N LEU A 54 16.36 -4.18 -4.62
CA LEU A 54 17.01 -5.23 -3.85
C LEU A 54 18.18 -5.84 -4.66
N GLU A 55 17.97 -6.13 -5.93
CA GLU A 55 19.02 -6.62 -6.83
C GLU A 55 20.14 -5.60 -7.00
N SER A 56 19.79 -4.32 -7.18
CA SER A 56 20.78 -3.23 -7.26
C SER A 56 21.58 -3.08 -5.97
N ALA A 57 20.91 -3.17 -4.81
CA ALA A 57 21.56 -3.15 -3.50
C ALA A 57 22.49 -4.37 -3.33
N SER A 58 22.05 -5.56 -3.72
CA SER A 58 22.87 -6.77 -3.70
C SER A 58 24.13 -6.61 -4.55
N LEU A 59 23.98 -6.15 -5.78
CA LEU A 59 25.11 -5.90 -6.68
C LEU A 59 26.08 -4.85 -6.12
N THR A 60 25.56 -3.82 -5.45
CA THR A 60 26.38 -2.79 -4.81
C THR A 60 27.21 -3.37 -3.67
N ILE A 61 26.58 -4.16 -2.80
CA ILE A 61 27.28 -4.87 -1.71
C ILE A 61 28.33 -5.81 -2.28
N ASP A 62 27.94 -6.68 -3.20
CA ASP A 62 28.83 -7.65 -3.81
C ASP A 62 30.05 -6.98 -4.47
N ASN A 63 29.83 -5.82 -5.11
CA ASN A 63 30.91 -5.06 -5.73
C ASN A 63 31.87 -4.45 -4.68
N GLU A 64 31.33 -3.88 -3.59
CA GLU A 64 32.15 -3.31 -2.52
C GLU A 64 32.94 -4.40 -1.77
N LEU A 65 32.28 -5.51 -1.44
CA LEU A 65 32.95 -6.66 -0.83
C LEU A 65 34.02 -7.26 -1.75
N SER A 66 33.72 -7.42 -3.03
CA SER A 66 34.67 -7.94 -4.05
C SER A 66 35.92 -7.08 -4.21
N LYS A 67 35.79 -5.75 -4.08
CA LYS A 67 36.95 -4.84 -4.05
C LYS A 67 37.86 -5.13 -2.86
N ILE A 68 37.25 -5.29 -1.67
CA ILE A 68 37.96 -5.59 -0.43
C ILE A 68 38.65 -6.99 -0.55
N GLU A 69 37.90 -7.99 -0.99
CA GLU A 69 38.42 -9.34 -1.19
C GLU A 69 39.62 -9.37 -2.15
N THR A 70 39.50 -8.58 -3.24
CA THR A 70 40.59 -8.46 -4.22
C THR A 70 41.82 -7.76 -3.62
N ALA A 71 41.57 -6.67 -2.86
CA ALA A 71 42.66 -5.96 -2.19
C ALA A 71 43.39 -6.86 -1.20
N VAL A 72 42.66 -7.62 -0.37
CA VAL A 72 43.24 -8.56 0.60
C VAL A 72 43.98 -9.67 -0.10
N ARG A 73 43.46 -10.22 -1.20
CA ARG A 73 44.11 -11.24 -1.99
C ARG A 73 45.46 -10.77 -2.58
N ASN A 74 45.48 -9.53 -3.06
CA ASN A 74 46.72 -8.91 -3.54
C ASN A 74 47.69 -8.65 -2.39
N MET A 75 47.22 -8.22 -1.23
CA MET A 75 48.04 -8.01 -0.06
C MET A 75 48.60 -9.33 0.49
N ARG A 76 47.79 -10.40 0.46
CA ARG A 76 48.27 -11.77 0.80
C ARG A 76 49.51 -12.14 0.02
N TRP A 77 49.47 -11.93 -1.30
CA TRP A 77 50.63 -12.19 -2.15
C TRP A 77 51.85 -11.37 -1.71
N ALA A 78 51.68 -10.07 -1.38
CA ALA A 78 52.76 -9.22 -0.90
C ALA A 78 53.31 -9.70 0.44
N ILE A 79 52.46 -10.16 1.37
CA ILE A 79 52.85 -10.74 2.65
C ILE A 79 53.69 -12.00 2.43
N GLU A 80 53.23 -12.92 1.56
CA GLU A 80 53.91 -14.16 1.24
C GLU A 80 55.29 -13.92 0.63
N GLN A 81 55.48 -12.86 -0.17
CA GLN A 81 56.79 -12.48 -0.73
C GLN A 81 57.77 -11.87 0.31
N HIS A 82 57.24 -11.30 1.37
CA HIS A 82 58.05 -10.66 2.42
C HIS A 82 57.99 -11.41 3.74
N ILE A 83 57.62 -12.69 3.70
CA ILE A 83 57.37 -13.48 4.90
C ILE A 83 58.60 -13.64 5.79
N ASP A 84 59.79 -13.59 5.23
CA ASP A 84 61.04 -13.68 5.99
C ASP A 84 61.43 -12.34 6.67
N TYR A 85 60.67 -11.28 6.43
CA TYR A 85 60.95 -9.94 6.94
C TYR A 85 59.80 -9.44 7.84
N PRO A 86 59.72 -9.86 9.13
CA PRO A 86 58.63 -9.50 10.02
C PRO A 86 58.44 -7.98 10.19
N GLU A 87 59.53 -7.19 10.04
CA GLU A 87 59.50 -5.73 10.12
C GLU A 87 58.66 -5.09 8.99
N ALA A 88 58.55 -5.77 7.84
CA ALA A 88 57.74 -5.26 6.71
C ALA A 88 56.23 -5.36 6.97
N MET A 89 55.77 -6.22 7.86
CA MET A 89 54.38 -6.53 8.07
C MET A 89 53.57 -5.29 8.55
N MET A 90 54.16 -4.47 9.41
CA MET A 90 53.55 -3.23 9.87
C MET A 90 53.31 -2.25 8.72
N GLY A 91 54.27 -2.16 7.79
CA GLY A 91 54.16 -1.32 6.59
C GLY A 91 53.11 -1.83 5.62
N LEU A 92 53.06 -3.15 5.38
CA LEU A 92 52.04 -3.78 4.50
C LEU A 92 50.63 -3.61 5.06
N SER A 93 50.46 -3.86 6.35
CA SER A 93 49.18 -3.62 7.02
C SER A 93 48.71 -2.14 6.91
N ARG A 94 49.66 -1.19 7.08
CA ARG A 94 49.38 0.24 6.92
C ARG A 94 49.01 0.60 5.48
N GLN A 95 49.75 0.09 4.51
CA GLN A 95 49.47 0.32 3.08
C GLN A 95 48.08 -0.17 2.69
N MET A 96 47.59 -1.26 3.31
CA MET A 96 46.26 -1.78 3.08
C MET A 96 45.19 -0.72 3.40
N LEU A 97 45.33 -0.01 4.52
CA LEU A 97 44.43 1.05 4.90
C LEU A 97 44.58 2.32 4.04
N GLU A 98 45.82 2.70 3.71
CA GLU A 98 46.11 3.88 2.89
C GLU A 98 45.50 3.80 1.50
N THR A 99 45.54 2.59 0.90
CA THR A 99 45.00 2.35 -0.45
C THR A 99 43.52 2.01 -0.49
N ASN A 100 42.90 1.70 0.65
CA ASN A 100 41.50 1.27 0.73
C ASN A 100 40.74 2.06 1.83
N PRO A 101 40.08 3.16 1.49
CA PRO A 101 39.42 4.02 2.47
C PRO A 101 38.27 3.36 3.25
N SER A 102 37.63 2.32 2.69
CA SER A 102 36.54 1.57 3.34
C SER A 102 37.03 0.58 4.40
N ILE A 103 38.33 0.34 4.50
CA ILE A 103 38.92 -0.54 5.50
C ILE A 103 39.27 0.27 6.75
N GLU A 104 38.74 -0.14 7.89
CA GLU A 104 38.96 0.51 9.19
C GLU A 104 40.11 -0.09 9.97
N GLY A 105 40.37 -1.39 9.80
CA GLY A 105 41.45 -2.09 10.44
C GLY A 105 42.08 -3.13 9.53
N CYS A 106 43.39 -3.40 9.73
CA CYS A 106 44.07 -4.49 9.08
C CYS A 106 45.08 -5.11 10.06
N ASN A 107 44.86 -6.38 10.34
CA ASN A 107 45.85 -7.17 11.09
C ASN A 107 46.52 -8.22 10.21
N ILE A 108 47.76 -8.53 10.55
CA ILE A 108 48.55 -9.63 10.00
C ILE A 108 49.07 -10.41 11.19
N ALA A 109 48.49 -11.59 11.40
CA ALA A 109 48.83 -12.45 12.54
C ALA A 109 49.46 -13.78 12.05
N PHE A 110 50.49 -14.19 12.70
CA PHE A 110 51.18 -15.42 12.41
C PHE A 110 50.84 -16.54 13.42
N ARG A 111 51.07 -17.77 13.07
CA ARG A 111 50.99 -18.89 14.03
C ARG A 111 51.89 -18.62 15.22
N PRO A 112 51.53 -19.06 16.44
CA PRO A 112 52.44 -19.04 17.58
C PRO A 112 53.78 -19.66 17.23
N ASP A 113 54.86 -19.06 17.75
CA ASP A 113 56.24 -19.46 17.56
C ASP A 113 56.77 -19.41 16.11
N TYR A 114 56.07 -18.77 15.17
CA TYR A 114 56.52 -18.67 13.77
C TYR A 114 57.81 -17.85 13.64
N TYR A 115 57.93 -16.75 14.40
CA TYR A 115 59.15 -15.96 14.50
C TYR A 115 59.72 -16.02 15.93
N PRO A 116 60.64 -16.92 16.23
CA PRO A 116 61.18 -17.06 17.58
C PRO A 116 61.80 -15.79 18.13
N SER A 117 62.32 -14.92 17.24
CA SER A 117 62.89 -13.59 17.63
C SER A 117 61.83 -12.57 18.04
N LYS A 118 60.59 -12.78 17.73
CA LYS A 118 59.46 -11.88 18.06
C LYS A 118 58.63 -12.36 19.25
N GLY A 119 58.92 -13.52 19.79
CA GLY A 119 58.21 -14.15 20.89
C GLY A 119 57.16 -15.17 20.44
N HIS A 120 56.36 -15.65 21.38
CA HIS A 120 55.34 -16.68 21.14
C HIS A 120 54.25 -16.22 20.18
N TYR A 121 53.81 -14.98 20.31
CA TYR A 121 52.79 -14.38 19.44
C TYR A 121 53.40 -13.23 18.64
N PHE A 122 53.08 -13.16 17.35
CA PHE A 122 53.44 -12.04 16.50
C PHE A 122 52.27 -11.63 15.64
N MET A 123 51.75 -10.42 15.93
CA MET A 123 50.66 -9.79 15.20
C MET A 123 50.92 -8.28 15.09
N VAL A 124 50.70 -7.74 13.93
CA VAL A 124 50.68 -6.29 13.70
C VAL A 124 49.27 -5.86 13.36
N TYR A 125 48.85 -4.71 13.87
CA TYR A 125 47.54 -4.17 13.61
C TYR A 125 47.63 -2.66 13.31
N ASN A 126 47.08 -2.25 12.19
CA ASN A 126 46.87 -0.84 11.89
C ASN A 126 45.37 -0.56 11.88
N GLN A 127 45.02 0.59 12.42
CA GLN A 127 43.63 1.05 12.58
C GLN A 127 43.49 2.49 12.10
N ARG A 128 42.35 2.75 11.44
CA ARG A 128 41.96 4.11 11.06
C ARG A 128 41.25 4.80 12.22
N LEU A 129 41.81 5.91 12.67
CA LEU A 129 41.21 6.78 13.68
C LEU A 129 40.96 8.16 13.06
N GLY A 130 39.76 8.34 12.49
CA GLY A 130 39.42 9.51 11.70
C GLY A 130 40.27 9.61 10.43
N ARG A 131 41.15 10.63 10.37
CA ARG A 131 42.06 10.83 9.22
C ARG A 131 43.44 10.16 9.40
N ASN A 132 43.73 9.66 10.59
CA ASN A 132 45.03 9.10 10.91
C ASN A 132 44.98 7.55 10.90
N ILE A 133 46.11 6.93 10.53
CA ILE A 133 46.30 5.50 10.68
C ILE A 133 47.33 5.30 11.81
N VAL A 134 46.90 4.55 12.82
CA VAL A 134 47.71 4.22 13.97
C VAL A 134 48.04 2.74 13.97
N GLY A 135 49.31 2.43 14.02
CA GLY A 135 49.82 1.05 14.10
C GLY A 135 50.20 0.65 15.51
N SER A 136 49.99 -0.59 15.86
CA SER A 136 50.42 -1.18 17.12
C SER A 136 50.80 -2.66 16.91
N ASP A 137 51.81 -3.06 17.62
CA ASP A 137 52.21 -4.47 17.79
C ASP A 137 51.88 -5.02 19.17
N ASN A 138 51.31 -4.20 20.06
CA ASN A 138 50.94 -4.59 21.42
C ASN A 138 49.95 -5.75 21.50
N TYR A 139 49.27 -6.04 20.40
CA TYR A 139 48.35 -7.17 20.27
C TYR A 139 49.02 -8.53 20.22
N SER A 140 50.33 -8.57 20.01
CA SER A 140 51.14 -9.77 20.15
C SER A 140 51.09 -10.37 21.56
N ASN A 141 50.57 -9.63 22.54
CA ASN A 141 50.37 -10.12 23.91
C ASN A 141 48.96 -10.75 24.14
N THR A 142 48.10 -10.78 23.10
CA THR A 142 46.75 -11.37 23.17
C THR A 142 46.77 -12.79 22.62
N LYS A 143 45.96 -13.68 23.18
CA LYS A 143 45.74 -15.03 22.68
C LYS A 143 44.81 -15.01 21.46
N TYR A 144 45.27 -14.41 20.34
CA TYR A 144 44.45 -14.31 19.13
C TYR A 144 44.26 -15.65 18.43
N ASP A 145 45.11 -16.65 18.72
CA ASP A 145 45.02 -18.02 18.18
C ASP A 145 43.76 -18.76 18.67
N GLU A 146 43.21 -18.38 19.82
CA GLU A 146 41.94 -18.89 20.34
C GLU A 146 40.71 -18.17 19.74
N GLN A 147 40.91 -17.05 19.04
CA GLN A 147 39.80 -16.26 18.47
C GLN A 147 39.30 -16.88 17.17
N SER A 148 37.99 -16.87 16.97
CA SER A 148 37.32 -17.55 15.84
C SER A 148 37.84 -17.11 14.47
N TRP A 149 38.07 -15.80 14.27
CA TRP A 149 38.57 -15.24 13.02
C TRP A 149 39.91 -15.81 12.59
N PHE A 150 40.78 -16.13 13.54
CA PHE A 150 42.10 -16.73 13.28
C PHE A 150 42.04 -18.27 13.22
N ALA A 151 41.43 -18.86 14.25
CA ALA A 151 41.33 -20.30 14.38
C ALA A 151 40.59 -20.98 13.21
N ASN A 152 39.45 -20.39 12.80
CA ASN A 152 38.68 -20.95 11.68
C ASN A 152 39.42 -20.84 10.37
N ALA A 153 39.99 -19.66 10.04
CA ALA A 153 40.71 -19.46 8.80
C ALA A 153 41.93 -20.39 8.68
N LEU A 154 42.64 -20.61 9.78
CA LEU A 154 43.75 -21.59 9.81
C LEU A 154 43.29 -23.02 9.67
N LYS A 155 42.15 -23.38 10.25
CA LYS A 155 41.60 -24.73 10.22
C LYS A 155 41.05 -25.11 8.85
N THR A 156 40.27 -24.16 8.25
CA THR A 156 39.61 -24.40 6.97
C THR A 156 40.55 -24.21 5.78
N GLY A 157 41.57 -23.36 5.94
CA GLY A 157 42.47 -22.97 4.84
C GLY A 157 41.73 -22.10 3.77
N THR A 158 40.52 -21.64 4.06
CA THR A 158 39.70 -20.84 3.14
C THR A 158 39.49 -19.45 3.66
N ALA A 159 39.34 -18.51 2.74
CA ALA A 159 38.97 -17.13 3.09
C ALA A 159 37.49 -17.08 3.46
N GLU A 160 37.15 -16.33 4.51
CA GLU A 160 35.78 -16.20 5.01
C GLU A 160 35.52 -14.83 5.60
N TRP A 161 34.25 -14.38 5.53
CA TRP A 161 33.75 -13.25 6.30
C TRP A 161 33.33 -13.71 7.69
N SER A 162 33.73 -12.97 8.72
CA SER A 162 33.30 -13.25 10.09
C SER A 162 31.87 -12.73 10.32
N ASP A 163 31.18 -13.38 11.25
CA ASP A 163 29.99 -12.78 11.83
C ASP A 163 30.31 -11.43 12.46
N PRO A 164 29.33 -10.50 12.55
CA PRO A 164 29.52 -9.26 13.27
C PRO A 164 30.06 -9.52 14.67
N SER A 165 31.24 -9.01 14.96
CA SER A 165 31.81 -9.09 16.29
C SER A 165 31.33 -7.93 17.13
N GLU A 166 31.20 -8.19 18.45
CA GLU A 166 31.12 -7.10 19.40
C GLU A 166 32.27 -6.14 19.16
N VAL A 167 31.95 -4.86 19.37
CA VAL A 167 32.90 -3.75 19.37
C VAL A 167 34.29 -4.27 19.66
N SER A 168 35.12 -4.33 18.65
CA SER A 168 36.56 -4.53 18.88
C SER A 168 36.94 -3.57 20.01
N GLN A 169 37.64 -4.04 21.03
CA GLN A 169 38.09 -3.20 22.12
C GLN A 169 38.82 -1.94 21.63
N TYR A 170 39.06 -1.86 20.35
CA TYR A 170 39.85 -0.91 19.62
C TYR A 170 39.04 -0.01 18.68
N ILE A 171 37.97 -0.55 18.06
CA ILE A 171 37.04 0.19 17.20
C ILE A 171 35.70 0.21 17.94
N ASN A 172 35.31 1.36 18.46
CA ASN A 172 34.01 1.52 19.16
C ASN A 172 32.82 1.51 18.16
N ARG A 173 32.82 0.51 17.25
CA ARG A 173 31.82 0.30 16.20
C ARG A 173 31.68 -1.19 15.94
N ALA A 174 30.48 -1.59 15.53
CA ALA A 174 30.25 -2.95 15.03
C ALA A 174 31.02 -3.15 13.71
N ILE A 175 31.78 -4.22 13.61
CA ILE A 175 32.60 -4.58 12.44
C ILE A 175 32.31 -6.01 11.97
N THR A 176 32.56 -6.26 10.70
CA THR A 176 32.80 -7.60 10.15
C THR A 176 34.17 -7.65 9.54
N SER A 177 34.81 -8.81 9.60
CA SER A 177 36.17 -8.96 9.15
C SER A 177 36.29 -10.01 8.05
N TYR A 178 37.07 -9.70 7.03
CA TYR A 178 37.42 -10.65 5.99
C TYR A 178 38.79 -11.29 6.31
N ASN A 179 38.78 -12.58 6.57
CA ASN A 179 39.93 -13.35 7.09
C ASN A 179 40.48 -14.25 5.98
N VAL A 180 41.73 -14.05 5.64
CA VAL A 180 42.37 -14.78 4.56
C VAL A 180 43.64 -15.46 5.06
N PRO A 181 43.72 -16.79 5.04
CA PRO A 181 44.95 -17.49 5.39
C PRO A 181 46.03 -17.27 4.33
N PHE A 182 47.28 -17.12 4.77
CA PHE A 182 48.42 -17.01 3.90
C PHE A 182 49.45 -18.12 4.22
N TYR A 183 50.29 -18.40 3.22
CA TYR A 183 51.16 -19.57 3.23
C TYR A 183 52.59 -19.16 3.00
N HIS A 184 53.50 -20.03 3.44
CA HIS A 184 54.91 -19.85 3.08
C HIS A 184 55.10 -20.15 1.58
N PRO A 185 55.90 -19.35 0.83
CA PRO A 185 56.10 -19.54 -0.63
C PRO A 185 56.59 -20.92 -1.06
N THR A 186 57.15 -21.69 -0.15
CA THR A 186 57.56 -23.09 -0.40
C THR A 186 56.39 -24.08 -0.34
N ASP A 187 55.28 -23.72 0.29
CA ASP A 187 54.05 -24.52 0.35
C ASP A 187 53.18 -24.30 -0.89
N LYS A 188 53.59 -24.87 -2.01
CA LYS A 188 52.90 -24.75 -3.30
C LYS A 188 51.49 -25.39 -3.31
N GLU A 189 51.24 -26.29 -2.39
CA GLU A 189 49.95 -26.97 -2.29
C GLU A 189 48.96 -26.27 -1.33
N HIS A 190 49.41 -25.20 -0.67
CA HIS A 190 48.60 -24.43 0.29
C HIS A 190 47.94 -25.29 1.39
N LYS A 191 48.69 -26.27 1.90
CA LYS A 191 48.20 -27.23 2.91
C LYS A 191 48.34 -26.72 4.34
N SER A 192 49.32 -25.88 4.59
CA SER A 192 49.67 -25.42 5.95
C SER A 192 49.74 -23.90 6.02
N PRO A 193 48.63 -23.21 6.27
CA PRO A 193 48.68 -21.77 6.42
C PRO A 193 49.56 -21.39 7.62
N VAL A 194 50.39 -20.38 7.47
CA VAL A 194 51.31 -19.89 8.51
C VAL A 194 50.81 -18.66 9.25
N GLY A 195 49.71 -18.07 8.78
CA GLY A 195 49.07 -16.93 9.40
C GLY A 195 47.79 -16.53 8.69
N VAL A 196 47.17 -15.46 9.17
CA VAL A 196 45.94 -14.89 8.65
C VAL A 196 46.10 -13.37 8.51
N ILE A 197 45.78 -12.84 7.34
CA ILE A 197 45.47 -11.42 7.19
C ILE A 197 43.98 -11.23 7.39
N SER A 198 43.62 -10.31 8.26
CA SER A 198 42.24 -9.94 8.52
C SER A 198 42.06 -8.45 8.29
N VAL A 199 41.00 -8.05 7.60
CA VAL A 199 40.63 -6.66 7.41
C VAL A 199 39.25 -6.41 7.95
N ASP A 200 39.09 -5.30 8.68
CA ASP A 200 37.88 -4.93 9.35
C ASP A 200 37.16 -3.84 8.56
N ILE A 201 35.86 -4.02 8.32
CA ILE A 201 34.98 -3.00 7.77
C ILE A 201 33.90 -2.62 8.79
N ALA A 202 33.61 -1.33 8.88
CA ALA A 202 32.57 -0.84 9.76
C ALA A 202 31.19 -1.09 9.16
N LEU A 203 30.29 -1.67 9.93
CA LEU A 203 28.93 -2.00 9.50
C LEU A 203 28.07 -0.76 9.28
N ASP A 204 28.36 0.33 10.00
CA ASP A 204 27.68 1.63 9.78
C ASP A 204 28.01 2.21 8.40
N TRP A 205 29.27 2.10 7.93
CA TRP A 205 29.65 2.48 6.57
C TRP A 205 28.87 1.66 5.51
N LEU A 206 28.80 0.35 5.70
CA LEU A 206 28.06 -0.53 4.81
C LEU A 206 26.56 -0.20 4.82
N SER A 207 26.01 0.08 6.01
CA SER A 207 24.62 0.52 6.18
C SER A 207 24.30 1.82 5.43
N LEU A 208 25.16 2.82 5.52
CA LEU A 208 25.01 4.09 4.82
C LEU A 208 25.07 3.92 3.30
N THR A 209 25.96 3.07 2.81
CA THR A 209 26.12 2.78 1.38
C THR A 209 24.85 2.16 0.79
N ILE A 210 24.27 1.20 1.49
CA ILE A 210 23.07 0.49 1.05
C ILE A 210 21.82 1.39 1.15
N GLN A 211 21.71 2.19 2.19
CA GLN A 211 20.56 3.06 2.39
C GLN A 211 20.46 4.21 1.38
N SER A 212 21.50 4.46 0.58
CA SER A 212 21.42 5.43 -0.52
C SER A 212 20.49 4.98 -1.65
N THR A 213 20.14 3.69 -1.72
CA THR A 213 19.35 3.06 -2.79
C THR A 213 17.97 2.67 -2.26
N ARG A 214 17.09 3.65 -1.96
CA ARG A 214 15.75 3.39 -1.41
C ARG A 214 14.68 3.50 -2.50
N PRO A 215 13.73 2.55 -2.59
CA PRO A 215 12.61 2.66 -3.52
C PRO A 215 11.57 3.70 -3.08
N PHE A 216 11.43 3.93 -1.76
CA PHE A 216 10.51 4.90 -1.13
C PHE A 216 11.19 5.60 0.05
N PRO A 217 10.69 6.77 0.51
CA PRO A 217 11.34 7.62 1.53
C PRO A 217 11.62 6.93 2.87
N ASN A 218 10.65 6.20 3.43
CA ASN A 218 10.78 5.52 4.74
C ASN A 218 11.07 4.02 4.61
N THR A 219 11.40 3.59 3.40
CA THR A 219 11.90 2.24 3.17
C THR A 219 13.30 2.12 3.75
N TYR A 220 13.59 1.00 4.36
CA TYR A 220 14.94 0.68 4.78
C TYR A 220 15.38 -0.69 4.30
N CYS A 221 16.69 -0.80 4.06
CA CYS A 221 17.34 -2.04 3.74
C CYS A 221 18.02 -2.59 4.99
N SER A 222 18.00 -3.91 5.15
CA SER A 222 18.79 -4.62 6.14
C SER A 222 19.49 -5.82 5.51
N VAL A 223 20.60 -6.21 6.11
CA VAL A 223 21.33 -7.44 5.76
C VAL A 223 21.44 -8.27 7.02
N MET A 224 21.11 -9.54 6.90
CA MET A 224 21.20 -10.51 8.00
C MET A 224 22.07 -11.70 7.59
N ASN A 225 22.77 -12.27 8.55
CA ASN A 225 23.44 -13.56 8.38
C ASN A 225 22.45 -14.71 8.60
N ARG A 226 22.88 -15.95 8.35
CA ARG A 226 22.06 -17.17 8.58
C ARG A 226 21.66 -17.39 10.04
N GLN A 227 22.39 -16.81 10.98
CA GLN A 227 22.12 -16.89 12.41
C GLN A 227 21.04 -15.90 12.85
N GLY A 228 20.58 -14.99 11.93
CA GLY A 228 19.57 -13.98 12.21
C GLY A 228 20.16 -12.68 12.77
N SER A 229 21.48 -12.50 12.74
CA SER A 229 22.14 -11.28 13.18
C SER A 229 22.17 -10.24 12.09
N PHE A 230 21.89 -8.97 12.41
CA PHE A 230 22.00 -7.87 11.45
C PHE A 230 23.45 -7.51 11.18
N ILE A 231 23.82 -7.51 9.91
CA ILE A 231 25.06 -6.97 9.38
C ILE A 231 24.85 -5.51 8.99
N VAL A 232 23.67 -5.21 8.46
CA VAL A 232 23.26 -3.86 8.08
C VAL A 232 21.86 -3.60 8.64
N HIS A 233 21.71 -2.49 9.34
CA HIS A 233 20.43 -2.00 9.82
C HIS A 233 20.45 -0.48 9.95
N PRO A 234 19.34 0.27 9.69
CA PRO A 234 19.28 1.72 9.84
C PRO A 234 19.47 2.18 11.30
N ASP A 235 18.97 1.39 12.23
CA ASP A 235 19.22 1.57 13.66
C ASP A 235 20.51 0.83 14.03
N THR A 236 21.56 1.59 14.26
CA THR A 236 22.89 1.05 14.60
C THR A 236 22.92 0.31 15.93
N THR A 237 21.95 0.53 16.82
CA THR A 237 21.83 -0.23 18.08
C THR A 237 21.54 -1.71 17.83
N MET A 238 20.90 -2.01 16.69
CA MET A 238 20.61 -3.39 16.24
C MET A 238 21.84 -4.13 15.70
N LEU A 239 22.93 -3.43 15.44
CA LEU A 239 24.19 -4.03 14.97
C LEU A 239 25.04 -4.58 16.12
N ASN A 240 24.65 -4.35 17.38
CA ASN A 240 25.38 -4.88 18.54
C ASN A 240 25.05 -6.34 18.80
N PRO A 241 26.04 -7.23 18.83
CA PRO A 241 25.87 -8.67 19.07
C PRO A 241 25.18 -8.99 20.41
N GLY A 242 25.33 -8.14 21.44
CA GLY A 242 24.67 -8.29 22.74
C GLY A 242 23.16 -8.03 22.73
N SER A 243 22.64 -7.27 21.74
CA SER A 243 21.20 -7.08 21.49
C SER A 243 20.59 -8.24 20.72
N LEU A 244 21.42 -9.19 20.27
CA LEU A 244 21.09 -10.26 19.32
C LEU A 244 20.53 -11.54 19.96
N LYS A 245 20.34 -11.58 21.29
CA LYS A 245 19.56 -12.63 21.86
C LYS A 245 18.14 -12.54 21.28
N ASN A 246 17.94 -13.28 20.20
CA ASN A 246 16.67 -13.54 19.56
C ASN A 246 16.07 -12.41 18.72
N GLN A 247 16.73 -12.05 17.62
CA GLN A 247 16.05 -11.26 16.57
C GLN A 247 14.89 -12.02 15.92
N LEU A 248 14.90 -13.35 15.93
CA LEU A 248 13.71 -14.17 15.67
C LEU A 248 12.56 -13.90 16.63
N GLU A 249 12.86 -13.47 17.89
CA GLU A 249 11.85 -13.02 18.85
C GLU A 249 11.32 -11.60 18.55
N MET A 250 12.01 -10.82 17.72
CA MET A 250 11.55 -9.52 17.23
C MET A 250 10.38 -9.65 16.24
N TYR A 251 10.24 -10.82 15.61
CA TYR A 251 9.16 -11.14 14.69
C TYR A 251 8.36 -12.34 15.23
N PRO A 252 7.61 -12.19 16.34
CA PRO A 252 6.91 -13.31 16.97
C PRO A 252 5.74 -13.84 16.15
N SER A 253 5.37 -13.16 15.06
CA SER A 253 4.29 -13.59 14.18
C SER A 253 4.71 -14.81 13.34
N GLU A 254 3.71 -15.57 12.88
CA GLU A 254 3.93 -16.70 11.98
C GLU A 254 4.62 -16.27 10.68
N GLU A 255 4.27 -15.07 10.18
CA GLU A 255 4.89 -14.46 9.00
C GLU A 255 6.37 -14.14 9.24
N GLY A 256 6.70 -13.63 10.43
CA GLY A 256 8.09 -13.34 10.81
C GLY A 256 8.94 -14.61 10.89
N GLN A 257 8.39 -15.68 11.40
CA GLN A 257 9.06 -16.99 11.44
C GLN A 257 9.28 -17.55 10.03
N ARG A 258 8.28 -17.44 9.15
CA ARG A 258 8.39 -17.82 7.72
C ARG A 258 9.47 -17.01 7.00
N LEU A 259 9.53 -15.69 7.26
CA LEU A 259 10.59 -14.83 6.70
C LEU A 259 11.96 -15.33 7.13
N ALA A 260 12.16 -15.56 8.42
CA ALA A 260 13.43 -16.02 8.96
C ALA A 260 13.86 -17.39 8.41
N GLU A 261 12.91 -18.29 8.23
CA GLU A 261 13.15 -19.62 7.64
C GLU A 261 13.54 -19.52 6.17
N ALA A 262 12.82 -18.74 5.38
CA ALA A 262 13.10 -18.50 3.97
C ALA A 262 14.49 -17.86 3.76
N MET A 263 14.86 -16.89 4.60
CA MET A 263 16.17 -16.25 4.56
C MET A 263 17.29 -17.24 4.92
N LYS A 264 17.09 -18.06 5.94
CA LYS A 264 18.04 -19.09 6.35
C LYS A 264 18.25 -20.14 5.24
N ASN A 265 17.20 -20.44 4.48
CA ASN A 265 17.27 -21.37 3.35
C ASN A 265 17.87 -20.74 2.08
N GLY A 266 18.15 -19.42 2.07
CA GLY A 266 18.62 -18.70 0.88
C GLY A 266 17.55 -18.55 -0.20
N GLU A 267 16.29 -18.45 0.20
CA GLU A 267 15.17 -18.23 -0.71
C GLU A 267 15.01 -16.73 -1.05
N SER A 268 14.36 -16.45 -2.17
CA SER A 268 13.97 -15.09 -2.57
C SER A 268 12.46 -14.99 -2.59
N GLY A 269 11.90 -13.86 -2.15
CA GLY A 269 10.47 -13.68 -2.14
C GLY A 269 10.02 -12.38 -1.52
N SER A 270 8.71 -12.32 -1.25
CA SER A 270 8.10 -11.23 -0.51
C SER A 270 7.12 -11.77 0.51
N ILE A 271 6.98 -11.06 1.61
CA ILE A 271 6.04 -11.37 2.68
C ILE A 271 5.50 -10.06 3.28
N VAL A 272 4.25 -10.07 3.71
CA VAL A 272 3.68 -8.95 4.45
C VAL A 272 3.87 -9.21 5.94
N LEU A 273 4.51 -8.28 6.63
CA LEU A 273 4.88 -8.39 8.04
C LEU A 273 4.38 -7.19 8.82
N ARG A 274 3.72 -7.41 9.94
CA ARG A 274 3.27 -6.36 10.84
C ARG A 274 4.28 -6.16 11.96
N LEU A 275 4.86 -4.95 12.02
CA LEU A 275 5.81 -4.53 13.06
C LEU A 275 5.18 -3.40 13.87
N GLY A 276 4.76 -3.70 15.08
CA GLY A 276 3.98 -2.76 15.91
C GLY A 276 2.67 -2.40 15.23
N ASP A 277 2.46 -1.11 15.00
CA ASP A 277 1.25 -0.60 14.34
C ASP A 277 1.39 -0.42 12.82
N THR A 278 2.57 -0.70 12.27
CA THR A 278 2.87 -0.52 10.84
C THR A 278 2.95 -1.88 10.13
N GLU A 279 2.33 -1.96 8.97
CA GLU A 279 2.41 -3.10 8.05
C GLU A 279 3.49 -2.82 7.01
N TYR A 280 4.39 -3.80 6.82
CA TYR A 280 5.51 -3.73 5.88
C TYR A 280 5.40 -4.83 4.83
N TYR A 281 5.63 -4.46 3.59
CA TYR A 281 5.99 -5.40 2.54
C TYR A 281 7.49 -5.64 2.62
N VAL A 282 7.88 -6.84 2.97
CA VAL A 282 9.29 -7.23 3.09
C VAL A 282 9.67 -8.07 1.89
N PHE A 283 10.63 -7.57 1.13
CA PHE A 283 11.24 -8.29 0.02
C PHE A 283 12.61 -8.79 0.45
N TYR A 284 12.96 -10.01 0.09
CA TYR A 284 14.21 -10.63 0.51
C TYR A 284 14.84 -11.44 -0.61
N CYS A 285 16.17 -11.44 -0.65
CA CYS A 285 16.97 -12.29 -1.54
C CYS A 285 18.30 -12.66 -0.89
N PRO A 286 18.90 -13.82 -1.24
CA PRO A 286 20.25 -14.15 -0.81
C PRO A 286 21.26 -13.24 -1.50
N SER A 287 22.33 -12.88 -0.80
CA SER A 287 23.55 -12.30 -1.37
C SER A 287 24.40 -13.40 -2.01
N ARG A 288 25.32 -13.02 -2.90
CA ARG A 288 26.34 -13.92 -3.44
C ARG A 288 27.29 -14.41 -2.36
N ASN A 289 27.51 -13.64 -1.31
CA ASN A 289 28.13 -14.14 -0.12
C ASN A 289 27.17 -15.13 0.55
N PRO A 290 27.51 -16.44 0.67
CA PRO A 290 26.55 -17.52 0.88
C PRO A 290 25.78 -17.45 2.20
N ASP A 291 26.22 -16.62 3.12
CA ASP A 291 25.66 -16.57 4.48
C ASP A 291 24.81 -15.33 4.76
N TRP A 292 24.64 -14.43 3.77
CA TRP A 292 23.89 -13.19 3.97
C TRP A 292 22.58 -13.18 3.17
N SER A 293 21.56 -12.59 3.76
CA SER A 293 20.28 -12.29 3.11
C SER A 293 20.00 -10.80 3.17
N LEU A 294 19.66 -10.22 2.03
CA LEU A 294 19.26 -8.83 1.92
C LEU A 294 17.76 -8.72 2.02
N ASN A 295 17.30 -7.70 2.73
CA ASN A 295 15.89 -7.42 2.92
C ASN A 295 15.59 -5.96 2.70
N ILE A 296 14.45 -5.67 2.09
CA ILE A 296 13.89 -4.32 1.99
C ILE A 296 12.54 -4.32 2.68
N PHE A 297 12.38 -3.41 3.64
CA PHE A 297 11.16 -3.17 4.38
C PHE A 297 10.47 -1.92 3.82
N CYS A 298 9.36 -2.10 3.12
CA CYS A 298 8.58 -1.02 2.53
C CYS A 298 7.28 -0.84 3.34
N PRO A 299 7.05 0.32 3.97
CA PRO A 299 5.79 0.58 4.63
C PRO A 299 4.62 0.52 3.63
N SER A 300 3.55 -0.17 4.00
CA SER A 300 2.36 -0.37 3.17
C SER A 300 1.71 0.94 2.74
N ASP A 301 1.66 1.91 3.65
CA ASP A 301 1.10 3.24 3.40
C ASP A 301 1.88 4.04 2.34
N GLU A 302 3.19 3.84 2.20
CA GLU A 302 3.99 4.47 1.14
C GLU A 302 3.76 3.82 -0.22
N ILE A 303 3.66 2.50 -0.25
CA ILE A 303 3.34 1.76 -1.47
C ILE A 303 1.99 2.24 -2.03
N PHE A 304 1.00 2.42 -1.14
CA PHE A 304 -0.37 2.76 -1.50
C PHE A 304 -0.71 4.25 -1.38
N GLU A 305 0.27 5.14 -1.18
CA GLU A 305 0.02 6.60 -1.09
C GLU A 305 -0.68 7.13 -2.36
N SER A 306 -0.19 6.77 -3.53
CA SER A 306 -0.81 7.13 -4.81
C SER A 306 -2.22 6.56 -4.97
N TYR A 307 -2.46 5.35 -4.46
CA TYR A 307 -3.77 4.73 -4.44
C TYR A 307 -4.76 5.50 -3.56
N HIS A 308 -4.33 5.94 -2.37
CA HIS A 308 -5.17 6.74 -1.48
C HIS A 308 -5.52 8.11 -2.08
N GLN A 309 -4.62 8.71 -2.84
CA GLN A 309 -4.92 9.94 -3.60
C GLN A 309 -5.95 9.69 -4.70
N LEU A 310 -5.78 8.63 -5.47
CA LEU A 310 -6.72 8.18 -6.50
C LEU A 310 -8.09 7.82 -5.91
N LEU A 311 -8.12 7.12 -4.79
CA LEU A 311 -9.32 6.74 -4.07
C LEU A 311 -10.14 8.00 -3.65
N ARG A 312 -9.46 9.02 -3.13
CA ARG A 312 -10.10 10.31 -2.78
C ARG A 312 -10.74 10.97 -4.00
N LEU A 313 -10.02 11.03 -5.12
CA LEU A 313 -10.53 11.61 -6.37
C LEU A 313 -11.75 10.83 -6.87
N VAL A 314 -11.68 9.51 -6.90
CA VAL A 314 -12.76 8.61 -7.33
C VAL A 314 -14.00 8.81 -6.45
N ILE A 315 -13.83 8.91 -5.14
CA ILE A 315 -14.94 9.15 -4.21
C ILE A 315 -15.60 10.51 -4.47
N ILE A 316 -14.82 11.57 -4.67
CA ILE A 316 -15.35 12.90 -4.99
C ILE A 316 -16.12 12.86 -6.31
N VAL A 317 -15.56 12.27 -7.36
CA VAL A 317 -16.20 12.13 -8.67
C VAL A 317 -17.48 11.29 -8.56
N THR A 318 -17.48 10.24 -7.76
CA THR A 318 -18.65 9.40 -7.50
C THR A 318 -19.76 10.21 -6.82
N ILE A 319 -19.44 10.97 -5.78
CA ILE A 319 -20.39 11.82 -5.08
C ILE A 319 -21.00 12.85 -6.03
N VAL A 320 -20.17 13.55 -6.79
CA VAL A 320 -20.61 14.55 -7.76
C VAL A 320 -21.47 13.91 -8.85
N GLY A 321 -21.04 12.77 -9.39
CA GLY A 321 -21.80 12.02 -10.41
C GLY A 321 -23.19 11.58 -9.90
N LEU A 322 -23.26 11.07 -8.66
CA LEU A 322 -24.52 10.70 -8.03
C LEU A 322 -25.44 11.90 -7.81
N LEU A 323 -24.88 13.03 -7.40
CA LEU A 323 -25.63 14.27 -7.20
C LEU A 323 -26.19 14.80 -8.53
N VAL A 324 -25.38 14.76 -9.60
CA VAL A 324 -25.82 15.15 -10.95
C VAL A 324 -26.90 14.18 -11.47
N LEU A 325 -26.75 12.88 -11.28
CA LEU A 325 -27.76 11.88 -11.64
C LEU A 325 -29.06 12.10 -10.88
N LEU A 326 -28.98 12.41 -9.60
CA LEU A 326 -30.13 12.71 -8.77
C LEU A 326 -30.86 13.96 -9.29
N LEU A 327 -30.15 15.08 -9.52
CA LEU A 327 -30.70 16.32 -10.03
C LEU A 327 -31.29 16.13 -11.43
N PHE A 328 -30.60 15.42 -12.32
CA PHE A 328 -31.08 15.10 -13.66
C PHE A 328 -32.36 14.27 -13.61
N SER A 329 -32.39 13.25 -12.75
CA SER A 329 -33.57 12.41 -12.55
C SER A 329 -34.78 13.24 -12.06
N LEU A 330 -34.56 14.10 -11.05
CA LEU A 330 -35.57 14.98 -10.53
C LEU A 330 -36.15 15.93 -11.60
N PHE A 331 -35.25 16.53 -12.40
CA PHE A 331 -35.63 17.49 -13.43
C PHE A 331 -36.37 16.81 -14.59
N HIS A 332 -35.88 15.68 -15.07
CA HIS A 332 -36.47 14.95 -16.20
C HIS A 332 -37.84 14.38 -15.87
N ILE A 333 -38.02 13.86 -14.67
CA ILE A 333 -39.27 13.24 -14.25
C ILE A 333 -40.34 14.29 -13.99
N ALA A 334 -39.97 15.40 -13.33
CA ALA A 334 -40.88 16.52 -13.17
C ALA A 334 -41.41 17.04 -14.55
N GLY A 335 -40.50 17.10 -15.55
CA GLY A 335 -40.86 17.58 -16.88
C GLY A 335 -41.69 16.58 -17.72
N GLN A 336 -41.44 15.28 -17.62
CA GLN A 336 -42.15 14.30 -18.44
C GLN A 336 -43.47 13.82 -17.85
N LEU A 337 -43.61 13.78 -16.54
CA LEU A 337 -44.75 13.17 -15.87
C LEU A 337 -45.77 14.18 -15.33
N LEU A 338 -45.37 15.45 -15.19
CA LEU A 338 -46.31 16.53 -14.87
C LEU A 338 -47.48 16.63 -15.86
N PRO A 339 -47.28 16.46 -17.19
CA PRO A 339 -48.38 16.39 -18.15
C PRO A 339 -49.32 15.19 -17.96
N LEU A 340 -48.77 14.01 -17.69
CA LEU A 340 -49.57 12.79 -17.39
C LEU A 340 -50.40 12.97 -16.13
N TYR A 341 -49.80 13.55 -15.10
CA TYR A 341 -50.52 13.89 -13.88
C TYR A 341 -51.64 14.89 -14.10
N ARG A 342 -51.39 15.93 -14.92
CA ARG A 342 -52.46 16.91 -15.31
C ARG A 342 -53.56 16.23 -16.11
N LEU A 343 -53.21 15.27 -16.98
CA LEU A 343 -54.16 14.49 -17.76
C LEU A 343 -55.04 13.61 -16.85
N ASP A 344 -54.39 12.89 -15.91
CA ASP A 344 -55.08 12.04 -14.94
C ASP A 344 -56.10 12.87 -14.11
N LYS A 345 -55.62 14.02 -13.60
CA LYS A 345 -56.48 14.98 -12.89
C LYS A 345 -57.66 15.47 -13.76
N SER A 346 -57.38 15.75 -15.03
CA SER A 346 -58.42 16.17 -15.96
C SER A 346 -59.40 15.03 -16.28
N ALA A 347 -58.88 13.78 -16.35
CA ALA A 347 -59.67 12.57 -16.53
C ALA A 347 -60.61 12.31 -15.34
N GLN A 348 -60.08 12.45 -14.11
CA GLN A 348 -60.89 12.30 -12.90
C GLN A 348 -62.02 13.34 -12.85
N LYS A 349 -61.70 14.62 -13.12
CA LYS A 349 -62.69 15.68 -13.18
C LYS A 349 -63.76 15.41 -14.26
N LEU A 350 -63.31 14.89 -15.41
CA LEU A 350 -64.22 14.51 -16.49
C LEU A 350 -65.13 13.35 -16.06
N ALA A 351 -64.58 12.37 -15.33
CA ALA A 351 -65.35 11.23 -14.79
C ALA A 351 -66.33 11.68 -13.68
N GLU A 352 -66.01 12.74 -12.95
CA GLU A 352 -66.86 13.36 -11.93
C GLU A 352 -68.00 14.25 -12.54
N GLY A 353 -67.99 14.37 -13.88
CA GLY A 353 -69.03 15.09 -14.59
C GLY A 353 -68.73 16.59 -14.87
N HIS A 354 -67.44 17.00 -14.64
CA HIS A 354 -67.01 18.37 -14.96
C HIS A 354 -66.43 18.43 -16.38
N PHE A 355 -67.23 18.75 -17.34
CA PHE A 355 -66.90 18.79 -18.77
C PHE A 355 -66.33 20.12 -19.25
N ASP A 356 -66.31 21.14 -18.39
CA ASP A 356 -65.75 22.46 -18.61
C ASP A 356 -64.28 22.61 -18.35
N VAL A 357 -63.62 21.53 -17.89
CA VAL A 357 -62.15 21.51 -17.60
C VAL A 357 -61.36 21.69 -18.88
N THR A 358 -60.64 22.80 -18.99
CA THR A 358 -59.78 23.06 -20.16
C THR A 358 -58.52 22.19 -20.12
N ILE A 359 -58.37 21.28 -21.03
CA ILE A 359 -57.13 20.53 -21.27
C ILE A 359 -56.23 21.45 -22.10
N ALA A 360 -55.07 21.84 -21.50
CA ALA A 360 -54.10 22.73 -22.14
C ALA A 360 -53.61 22.17 -23.50
N ASP A 361 -53.31 23.02 -24.44
CA ASP A 361 -52.74 22.63 -25.71
C ASP A 361 -51.29 22.14 -25.53
N THR A 362 -50.86 21.23 -26.36
CA THR A 362 -49.52 20.66 -26.26
C THR A 362 -48.82 20.65 -27.64
N SER A 363 -47.60 21.15 -27.69
CA SER A 363 -46.71 21.05 -28.85
C SER A 363 -45.94 19.75 -28.89
N ARG A 364 -46.12 18.83 -27.89
CA ARG A 364 -45.39 17.55 -27.83
C ARG A 364 -45.82 16.62 -28.96
N GLN A 365 -44.80 16.00 -29.58
CA GLN A 365 -45.00 15.01 -30.66
C GLN A 365 -44.82 13.56 -30.18
N ASP A 366 -44.53 13.35 -28.90
CA ASP A 366 -44.38 12.06 -28.27
C ASP A 366 -45.71 11.38 -27.89
N GLU A 367 -45.64 10.18 -27.31
CA GLU A 367 -46.78 9.39 -26.88
C GLU A 367 -47.67 10.12 -25.89
N ILE A 368 -47.07 10.96 -25.01
CA ILE A 368 -47.76 11.78 -24.02
C ILE A 368 -48.56 12.89 -24.72
N GLY A 369 -47.92 13.53 -25.73
CA GLY A 369 -48.61 14.55 -26.54
C GLY A 369 -49.77 13.95 -27.36
N HIS A 370 -49.58 12.73 -27.88
CA HIS A 370 -50.65 12.00 -28.57
C HIS A 370 -51.81 11.67 -27.64
N LEU A 371 -51.51 11.16 -26.46
CA LEU A 371 -52.51 10.88 -25.41
C LEU A 371 -53.31 12.14 -25.02
N GLN A 372 -52.61 13.26 -24.86
CA GLN A 372 -53.19 14.54 -24.49
C GLN A 372 -54.14 15.07 -25.57
N ARG A 373 -53.76 14.93 -26.86
CA ARG A 373 -54.64 15.29 -27.99
C ARG A 373 -55.88 14.38 -28.09
N ALA A 374 -55.68 13.06 -27.94
CA ALA A 374 -56.78 12.11 -27.92
C ALA A 374 -57.78 12.39 -26.78
N PHE A 375 -57.24 12.64 -25.63
CA PHE A 375 -58.07 13.00 -24.44
C PHE A 375 -58.85 14.28 -24.62
N ARG A 376 -58.25 15.31 -25.25
CA ARG A 376 -58.94 16.56 -25.61
C ARG A 376 -60.05 16.33 -26.63
N ALA A 377 -59.81 15.49 -27.64
CA ALA A 377 -60.80 15.10 -28.64
C ALA A 377 -62.01 14.41 -27.98
N MET A 378 -61.70 13.47 -27.07
CA MET A 378 -62.72 12.79 -26.27
C MET A 378 -63.53 13.76 -25.39
N GLN A 379 -62.87 14.69 -24.69
CA GLN A 379 -63.51 15.70 -23.86
C GLN A 379 -64.48 16.58 -24.68
N ARG A 380 -64.00 17.05 -25.86
CA ARG A 380 -64.85 17.86 -26.75
C ARG A 380 -66.11 17.08 -27.21
N SER A 381 -65.91 15.82 -27.58
CA SER A 381 -67.06 14.99 -27.99
C SER A 381 -68.04 14.77 -26.83
N LEU A 382 -67.51 14.51 -25.62
CA LEU A 382 -68.35 14.37 -24.44
C LEU A 382 -69.04 15.67 -24.06
N ALA A 383 -68.37 16.82 -24.14
CA ALA A 383 -68.94 18.12 -23.88
C ALA A 383 -70.14 18.43 -24.85
N VAL A 384 -69.98 18.15 -26.14
CA VAL A 384 -71.01 18.28 -27.15
C VAL A 384 -72.18 17.31 -26.89
N TYR A 385 -71.86 16.08 -26.44
CA TYR A 385 -72.92 15.12 -26.07
C TYR A 385 -73.71 15.60 -24.84
N LEU A 386 -73.02 16.17 -23.85
CA LEU A 386 -73.66 16.64 -22.63
C LEU A 386 -74.39 17.94 -22.80
N GLU A 387 -73.91 18.87 -23.63
CA GLU A 387 -74.66 20.04 -24.01
C GLU A 387 -76.01 19.67 -24.67
N LYS A 388 -75.93 18.56 -25.45
CA LYS A 388 -77.12 17.98 -26.05
C LYS A 388 -78.09 17.32 -25.03
N ILE A 389 -77.45 16.70 -23.97
CA ILE A 389 -78.23 16.10 -22.86
C ILE A 389 -78.68 17.13 -21.86
N THR A 390 -77.89 18.22 -21.55
CA THR A 390 -78.25 19.27 -20.62
C THR A 390 -79.27 20.19 -21.18
N GLN A 391 -79.33 20.36 -22.46
CA GLN A 391 -80.50 21.00 -23.08
C GLN A 391 -81.83 20.21 -22.85
N GLN A 392 -81.67 18.91 -22.61
CA GLN A 392 -82.77 18.01 -22.26
C GLN A 392 -83.02 17.84 -20.76
N ARG A 393 -82.07 18.23 -19.93
CA ARG A 393 -82.22 18.12 -18.45
C ARG A 393 -81.74 19.41 -17.75
N LYS A 394 -82.61 20.33 -17.61
CA LYS A 394 -82.42 21.57 -16.85
C LYS A 394 -82.41 21.34 -15.33
N SER A 395 -82.05 20.18 -14.88
CA SER A 395 -82.14 19.84 -13.48
C SER A 395 -80.91 19.07 -12.98
N ILE A 396 -79.76 19.63 -13.16
CA ILE A 396 -78.55 19.01 -12.51
C ILE A 396 -77.73 20.16 -11.88
N ASP A 397 -78.23 20.71 -10.78
CA ASP A 397 -77.60 21.79 -10.01
C ASP A 397 -76.82 21.25 -8.78
N GLU A 398 -76.66 19.93 -8.67
CA GLU A 398 -76.15 19.34 -7.41
C GLU A 398 -74.74 18.71 -7.49
N ARG A 399 -73.95 18.93 -8.53
CA ARG A 399 -72.65 18.25 -8.60
C ARG A 399 -71.41 19.11 -8.33
N GLY A 400 -71.55 20.25 -7.66
CA GLY A 400 -70.44 21.13 -7.28
C GLY A 400 -69.50 20.59 -6.19
N GLU A 401 -69.99 19.66 -5.37
CA GLU A 401 -69.18 19.15 -4.25
C GLU A 401 -68.16 18.02 -4.62
N GLU A 402 -68.43 17.29 -5.70
CA GLU A 402 -67.53 16.22 -6.10
C GLU A 402 -66.15 16.72 -6.62
N LEU A 403 -66.14 17.96 -7.12
CA LEU A 403 -64.93 18.59 -7.64
C LEU A 403 -63.88 18.89 -6.55
N ARG A 404 -64.33 19.10 -5.33
CA ARG A 404 -63.47 19.48 -4.20
C ARG A 404 -62.67 18.30 -3.67
N THR A 405 -63.26 17.10 -3.75
CA THR A 405 -62.61 15.84 -3.29
C THR A 405 -61.49 15.41 -4.20
N ALA A 406 -61.63 15.57 -5.52
CA ALA A 406 -60.56 15.23 -6.48
C ALA A 406 -59.33 16.13 -6.35
N TYR A 407 -59.57 17.43 -6.04
CA TYR A 407 -58.47 18.38 -5.83
C TYR A 407 -57.61 18.04 -4.61
N MET A 408 -58.23 17.52 -3.55
CA MET A 408 -57.54 17.11 -2.33
C MET A 408 -56.69 15.83 -2.56
N HIS A 409 -57.21 14.93 -3.35
CA HIS A 409 -56.50 13.66 -3.67
C HIS A 409 -55.22 13.90 -4.48
N VAL A 410 -55.29 14.89 -5.40
CA VAL A 410 -54.12 15.28 -6.21
C VAL A 410 -53.03 15.93 -5.36
N LYS A 411 -53.41 16.69 -4.33
CA LYS A 411 -52.46 17.33 -3.42
C LYS A 411 -51.75 16.33 -2.48
N GLU A 412 -52.42 15.24 -2.14
CA GLU A 412 -51.80 14.13 -1.38
C GLU A 412 -50.78 13.38 -2.21
N GLU A 413 -50.99 13.18 -3.51
CA GLU A 413 -50.02 12.56 -4.41
C GLU A 413 -48.75 13.42 -4.60
N GLU A 414 -48.90 14.75 -4.68
CA GLU A 414 -47.72 15.65 -4.73
C GLU A 414 -46.87 15.58 -3.46
N ASN A 415 -47.54 15.57 -2.30
CA ASN A 415 -46.85 15.47 -1.03
C ASN A 415 -46.16 14.12 -0.83
N ALA A 416 -46.77 13.04 -1.31
CA ALA A 416 -46.16 11.69 -1.28
C ALA A 416 -44.92 11.62 -2.18
N LYS A 417 -44.95 12.27 -3.34
CA LYS A 417 -43.82 12.35 -4.27
C LYS A 417 -42.63 13.15 -3.68
N ALA A 418 -42.93 14.26 -3.03
CA ALA A 418 -41.95 15.09 -2.35
C ALA A 418 -41.28 14.35 -1.16
N ALA A 419 -42.10 13.65 -0.36
CA ALA A 419 -41.60 12.85 0.78
C ALA A 419 -40.70 11.68 0.35
N PHE A 420 -41.01 11.05 -0.79
CA PHE A 420 -40.19 9.98 -1.35
C PHE A 420 -38.81 10.48 -1.81
N ILE A 421 -38.78 11.60 -2.53
CA ILE A 421 -37.53 12.23 -2.99
C ILE A 421 -36.63 12.59 -1.78
N HIS A 422 -37.25 13.11 -0.71
CA HIS A 422 -36.52 13.44 0.50
C HIS A 422 -35.92 12.22 1.17
N SER A 423 -36.69 11.14 1.33
CA SER A 423 -36.23 9.90 1.93
C SER A 423 -35.08 9.24 1.14
N ALA A 424 -35.16 9.29 -0.18
CA ALA A 424 -34.08 8.74 -1.07
C ALA A 424 -32.79 9.57 -0.95
N THR A 425 -32.91 10.89 -0.82
CA THR A 425 -31.79 11.80 -0.64
C THR A 425 -31.10 11.59 0.71
N ASP A 426 -31.91 11.45 1.77
CA ASP A 426 -31.41 11.25 3.14
C ASP A 426 -30.66 9.91 3.28
N GLN A 427 -31.19 8.84 2.69
CA GLN A 427 -30.55 7.52 2.75
C GLN A 427 -29.22 7.44 1.98
N LEU A 428 -29.05 8.24 0.92
CA LEU A 428 -27.80 8.34 0.17
C LEU A 428 -26.81 9.30 0.84
N SER A 429 -27.33 10.36 1.49
CA SER A 429 -26.49 11.38 2.11
C SER A 429 -25.64 10.85 3.26
N SER A 430 -26.20 9.96 4.10
CA SER A 430 -25.52 9.47 5.31
C SER A 430 -24.24 8.68 4.99
N PRO A 431 -24.27 7.59 4.19
CA PRO A 431 -23.06 6.84 3.87
C PRO A 431 -22.04 7.67 3.07
N VAL A 432 -22.51 8.60 2.23
CA VAL A 432 -21.63 9.51 1.47
C VAL A 432 -20.87 10.47 2.40
N ILE A 433 -21.54 10.98 3.44
CA ILE A 433 -20.90 11.82 4.46
C ILE A 433 -19.87 11.01 5.25
N GLU A 434 -20.19 9.77 5.62
CA GLU A 434 -19.23 8.90 6.34
C GLU A 434 -18.01 8.56 5.49
N ILE A 435 -18.19 8.27 4.21
CA ILE A 435 -17.10 8.10 3.25
C ILE A 435 -16.24 9.37 3.20
N SER A 436 -16.86 10.53 3.04
CA SER A 436 -16.18 11.83 2.97
C SER A 436 -15.37 12.11 4.24
N LEU A 437 -15.93 11.82 5.42
CA LEU A 437 -15.26 11.99 6.70
C LEU A 437 -14.06 11.04 6.85
N ALA A 438 -14.22 9.77 6.49
CA ALA A 438 -13.15 8.79 6.56
C ALA A 438 -11.98 9.16 5.64
N VAL A 439 -12.28 9.58 4.41
CA VAL A 439 -11.27 10.01 3.43
C VAL A 439 -10.58 11.32 3.84
N SER A 440 -11.37 12.29 4.33
CA SER A 440 -10.81 13.55 4.84
C SER A 440 -9.84 13.32 5.98
N ARG A 441 -10.17 12.38 6.87
CA ARG A 441 -9.33 12.03 8.01
C ARG A 441 -8.05 11.30 7.57
N MET A 442 -8.16 10.38 6.60
CA MET A 442 -6.98 9.75 5.99
C MET A 442 -6.07 10.76 5.28
N GLY A 443 -6.64 11.79 4.64
CA GLY A 443 -5.88 12.80 3.92
C GLY A 443 -5.21 13.85 4.81
N GLN A 444 -5.86 14.26 5.88
CA GLN A 444 -5.36 15.34 6.74
C GLN A 444 -4.44 14.87 7.86
N GLU A 445 -4.63 13.65 8.33
CA GLU A 445 -3.92 13.11 9.49
C GLU A 445 -2.97 11.95 9.14
N HIS A 446 -2.74 11.67 7.84
CA HIS A 446 -1.98 10.51 7.35
C HIS A 446 -0.61 10.32 8.03
N SER A 447 0.04 11.41 8.45
CA SER A 447 1.32 11.38 9.15
C SER A 447 1.22 11.03 10.64
N ARG A 448 -0.01 10.99 11.20
CA ARG A 448 -0.29 10.72 12.61
C ARG A 448 -1.08 9.44 12.85
N LEU A 449 -1.72 8.93 11.80
CA LEU A 449 -2.53 7.72 11.87
C LEU A 449 -1.62 6.48 11.87
N THR A 450 -1.94 5.56 12.75
CA THR A 450 -1.32 4.24 12.76
C THR A 450 -1.82 3.41 11.57
N HIS A 451 -1.04 2.41 11.18
CA HIS A 451 -1.41 1.51 10.06
C HIS A 451 -2.78 0.82 10.29
N ASP A 452 -3.08 0.48 11.54
CA ASP A 452 -4.35 -0.10 11.95
C ASP A 452 -5.52 0.91 11.85
N GLU A 453 -5.28 2.17 12.11
CA GLU A 453 -6.28 3.23 11.96
C GLU A 453 -6.56 3.51 10.48
N ILE A 454 -5.55 3.54 9.64
CA ILE A 454 -5.71 3.66 8.17
C ILE A 454 -6.46 2.45 7.62
N GLY A 455 -6.12 1.24 8.08
CA GLY A 455 -6.85 0.02 7.73
C GLY A 455 -8.33 0.07 8.13
N ARG A 456 -8.64 0.58 9.32
CA ARG A 456 -10.02 0.77 9.77
C ARG A 456 -10.76 1.82 8.98
N LEU A 457 -10.12 2.94 8.68
CA LEU A 457 -10.72 4.01 7.87
C LEU A 457 -10.94 3.55 6.42
N ALA A 458 -9.98 2.84 5.82
CA ALA A 458 -10.12 2.22 4.51
C ALA A 458 -11.26 1.19 4.50
N HIS A 459 -11.36 0.36 5.54
CA HIS A 459 -12.46 -0.58 5.69
C HIS A 459 -13.82 0.12 5.88
N THR A 460 -13.86 1.24 6.60
CA THR A 460 -15.07 2.05 6.72
C THR A 460 -15.49 2.61 5.35
N VAL A 461 -14.56 3.12 4.58
CA VAL A 461 -14.82 3.61 3.20
C VAL A 461 -15.34 2.48 2.33
N ASP A 462 -14.72 1.31 2.38
CA ASP A 462 -15.12 0.12 1.63
C ASP A 462 -16.55 -0.32 2.00
N VAL A 463 -16.81 -0.46 3.29
CA VAL A 463 -18.13 -0.84 3.83
C VAL A 463 -19.21 0.20 3.46
N GLN A 464 -18.92 1.48 3.65
CA GLN A 464 -19.89 2.53 3.34
C GLN A 464 -20.10 2.71 1.82
N THR A 465 -19.05 2.48 1.03
CA THR A 465 -19.16 2.42 -0.43
C THR A 465 -20.05 1.24 -0.85
N GLN A 466 -19.84 0.07 -0.21
CA GLN A 466 -20.68 -1.10 -0.46
C GLN A 466 -22.16 -0.83 -0.04
N ILE A 467 -22.39 -0.12 1.05
CA ILE A 467 -23.73 0.29 1.46
C ILE A 467 -24.35 1.24 0.44
N VAL A 468 -23.62 2.22 -0.07
CA VAL A 468 -24.07 3.10 -1.16
C VAL A 468 -24.39 2.28 -2.41
N VAL A 469 -23.53 1.34 -2.77
CA VAL A 469 -23.75 0.40 -3.89
C VAL A 469 -25.02 -0.40 -3.67
N ASP A 470 -25.17 -1.02 -2.51
CA ASP A 470 -26.32 -1.86 -2.17
C ASP A 470 -27.63 -1.04 -2.11
N LEU A 471 -27.56 0.19 -1.55
CA LEU A 471 -28.68 1.12 -1.56
C LEU A 471 -29.08 1.50 -2.98
N LEU A 472 -28.11 1.83 -3.78
CA LEU A 472 -28.32 2.18 -5.18
C LEU A 472 -28.74 0.94 -6.00
N ASP A 473 -28.26 -0.25 -5.69
CA ASP A 473 -28.69 -1.54 -6.27
C ASP A 473 -30.14 -1.87 -5.87
N LYS A 474 -30.48 -1.69 -4.60
CA LYS A 474 -31.87 -1.82 -4.13
C LYS A 474 -32.78 -0.80 -4.76
N MET A 475 -32.34 0.48 -4.81
CA MET A 475 -33.05 1.53 -5.49
C MET A 475 -33.24 1.22 -6.98
N LEU A 476 -32.27 0.63 -7.72
CA LEU A 476 -32.36 0.18 -9.10
C LEU A 476 -33.19 -1.08 -9.29
N LYS A 477 -33.04 -2.06 -8.41
CA LYS A 477 -33.90 -3.26 -8.45
C LYS A 477 -35.37 -2.88 -8.34
N VAL A 478 -35.69 -1.99 -7.37
CA VAL A 478 -37.05 -1.46 -7.22
C VAL A 478 -37.46 -0.66 -8.46
N ALA A 479 -36.56 0.11 -9.11
CA ALA A 479 -36.84 0.82 -10.35
C ALA A 479 -36.93 -0.08 -11.60
N ASN A 480 -36.27 -1.24 -11.72
CA ASN A 480 -36.27 -2.19 -12.84
C ASN A 480 -37.40 -3.24 -12.76
N ASP A 481 -37.74 -3.77 -11.55
CA ASP A 481 -38.83 -4.72 -11.36
C ASP A 481 -40.20 -4.16 -11.76
N GLN A 482 -40.24 -2.86 -12.14
CA GLN A 482 -41.47 -2.17 -12.53
C GLN A 482 -41.51 -1.70 -14.00
N SER A 483 -40.45 -2.07 -14.77
CA SER A 483 -40.41 -1.82 -16.23
C SER A 483 -40.70 -3.07 -17.06
N CYS A 484 -41.10 -4.16 -16.43
CA CYS A 484 -41.63 -5.36 -17.09
C CYS A 484 -43.16 -5.40 -17.08
#